data_a78a15e62a085a3abd3256bdc7265710
#
_entry.id   a78a15e62a085a3abd3256bdc7265710
#
_cell.length_a   1.000
_cell.length_b   1.000
_cell.length_c   1.000
_cell.angle_alpha   90.00
_cell.angle_beta   90.00
_cell.angle_gamma   90.00
#
_symmetry.space_group_name_H-M   'P 1'
#
loop_
_entity.id
_entity.type
_entity.pdbx_description
1 polymer ?
#
loop_
_entity_poly.entity_id
_entity_poly.type
_entity_poly.pdbx_seq_one_letter_code
_entity_poly.pdbx_strand_id
1 'polypeptide(L)'
;MNRDDIIFDIHYSHYLEKMFATLTGRIDRIITFIIILSGCGVFVSVTGYFIVGALIAALSICQVVFQFSRASGVAAEHARKYLALITDEPALSNEELLSRFKLLQDSDSEPWGSLKPAAHKRASVVLGRIDNSRALTSKEAFLARLGGDLPV
;
A
#
# COMPACT_ATOMS: atom_id res chain seq x y z
N MET A 1 21.65 13.04 -10.94
CA MET A 1 21.01 12.60 -9.68
C MET A 1 22.09 11.98 -8.83
N ASN A 2 22.25 12.41 -7.58
CA ASN A 2 23.26 11.84 -6.70
C ASN A 2 22.86 10.41 -6.32
N ARG A 3 23.85 9.52 -6.03
CA ARG A 3 23.58 8.14 -5.60
C ARG A 3 22.64 8.07 -4.39
N ASP A 4 22.88 8.94 -3.41
CA ASP A 4 22.07 9.01 -2.19
C ASP A 4 20.61 9.35 -2.47
N ASP A 5 20.32 10.16 -3.51
CA ASP A 5 18.96 10.50 -3.90
C ASP A 5 18.28 9.30 -4.58
N ILE A 6 19.02 8.56 -5.42
CA ILE A 6 18.50 7.33 -6.05
C ILE A 6 18.14 6.30 -4.98
N ILE A 7 19.01 6.09 -4.00
CA ILE A 7 18.79 5.17 -2.88
C ILE A 7 17.55 5.59 -2.09
N PHE A 8 17.42 6.89 -1.81
CA PHE A 8 16.23 7.42 -1.11
C PHE A 8 14.96 7.13 -1.88
N ASP A 9 14.93 7.40 -3.18
CA ASP A 9 13.75 7.21 -4.02
C ASP A 9 13.37 5.72 -4.13
N ILE A 10 14.33 4.81 -4.17
CA ILE A 10 14.10 3.36 -4.16
C ILE A 10 13.46 2.94 -2.84
N HIS A 11 14.00 3.39 -1.69
CA HIS A 11 13.43 3.11 -0.38
C HIS A 11 12.02 3.70 -0.23
N TYR A 12 11.83 4.94 -0.69
CA TYR A 12 10.52 5.59 -0.68
C TYR A 12 9.49 4.79 -1.49
N SER A 13 9.83 4.40 -2.72
CA SER A 13 8.95 3.59 -3.57
C SER A 13 8.66 2.23 -2.94
N HIS A 14 9.67 1.56 -2.37
CA HIS A 14 9.47 0.31 -1.64
C HIS A 14 8.44 0.44 -0.51
N TYR A 15 8.59 1.45 0.36
CA TYR A 15 7.68 1.62 1.48
C TYR A 15 6.29 2.06 1.05
N LEU A 16 6.18 2.87 0.01
CA LEU A 16 4.90 3.30 -0.55
C LEU A 16 4.10 2.11 -1.07
N GLU A 17 4.73 1.26 -1.89
CA GLU A 17 4.12 0.05 -2.44
C GLU A 17 3.77 -0.95 -1.34
N LYS A 18 4.64 -1.15 -0.37
CA LYS A 18 4.41 -2.04 0.77
C LYS A 18 3.23 -1.60 1.63
N MET A 19 3.14 -0.30 1.94
CA MET A 19 2.00 0.26 2.70
C MET A 19 0.71 0.11 1.91
N PHE A 20 0.73 0.39 0.60
CA PHE A 20 -0.44 0.28 -0.26
C PHE A 20 -0.91 -1.17 -0.39
N ALA A 21 0.00 -2.11 -0.60
CA ALA A 21 -0.31 -3.54 -0.63
C ALA A 21 -0.97 -4.02 0.67
N THR A 22 -0.41 -3.63 1.82
CA THR A 22 -0.93 -4.02 3.13
C THR A 22 -2.32 -3.42 3.38
N LEU A 23 -2.50 -2.14 3.06
CA LEU A 23 -3.77 -1.43 3.26
C LEU A 23 -4.87 -2.04 2.41
N THR A 24 -4.65 -2.18 1.09
CA THR A 24 -5.65 -2.72 0.16
C THR A 24 -5.96 -4.18 0.46
N GLY A 25 -4.97 -4.98 0.85
CA GLY A 25 -5.19 -6.36 1.28
C GLY A 25 -6.00 -6.48 2.59
N ARG A 26 -5.84 -5.53 3.54
CA ARG A 26 -6.68 -5.48 4.75
C ARG A 26 -8.11 -5.07 4.42
N ILE A 27 -8.30 -4.07 3.56
CA ILE A 27 -9.62 -3.63 3.11
C ILE A 27 -10.35 -4.79 2.44
N ASP A 28 -9.71 -5.50 1.52
CA ASP A 28 -10.29 -6.65 0.82
C ASP A 28 -10.77 -7.73 1.80
N ARG A 29 -9.93 -8.10 2.78
CA ARG A 29 -10.27 -9.10 3.80
C ARG A 29 -11.45 -8.65 4.68
N ILE A 30 -11.48 -7.39 5.08
CA ILE A 30 -12.58 -6.83 5.90
C ILE A 30 -13.89 -6.88 5.12
N ILE A 31 -13.89 -6.43 3.86
CA ILE A 31 -15.07 -6.46 2.99
C ILE A 31 -15.55 -7.91 2.82
N THR A 32 -14.64 -8.82 2.47
CA THR A 32 -14.96 -10.25 2.31
C THR A 32 -15.54 -10.85 3.59
N PHE A 33 -14.95 -10.53 4.75
CA PHE A 33 -15.45 -10.99 6.04
C PHE A 33 -16.86 -10.49 6.32
N ILE A 34 -17.14 -9.20 6.06
CA ILE A 34 -18.48 -8.62 6.24
C ILE A 34 -19.50 -9.30 5.31
N ILE A 35 -19.14 -9.55 4.04
CA ILE A 35 -20.03 -10.23 3.09
C ILE A 35 -20.37 -11.63 3.58
N ILE A 36 -19.36 -12.41 4.00
CA ILE A 36 -19.57 -13.78 4.49
C ILE A 36 -20.43 -13.77 5.76
N LEU A 37 -20.12 -12.90 6.72
CA LEU A 37 -20.86 -12.80 7.97
C LEU A 37 -22.32 -12.40 7.73
N SER A 38 -22.55 -11.44 6.85
CA SER A 38 -23.90 -11.01 6.45
C SER A 38 -24.66 -12.13 5.74
N GLY A 39 -24.00 -12.90 4.88
CA GLY A 39 -24.59 -14.06 4.21
C GLY A 39 -25.02 -15.15 5.19
N CYS A 40 -24.24 -15.42 6.22
CA CYS A 40 -24.63 -16.36 7.29
C CYS A 40 -25.84 -15.86 8.08
N GLY A 41 -25.96 -14.55 8.28
CA GLY A 41 -27.10 -13.94 9.00
C GLY A 41 -28.44 -14.07 8.28
N VAL A 42 -28.44 -14.26 6.95
CA VAL A 42 -29.67 -14.45 6.15
C VAL A 42 -30.41 -15.75 6.53
N PHE A 43 -29.71 -16.75 7.07
CA PHE A 43 -30.32 -18.01 7.51
C PHE A 43 -30.97 -17.94 8.91
N VAL A 44 -30.77 -16.84 9.64
CA VAL A 44 -31.41 -16.59 10.92
C VAL A 44 -32.61 -15.66 10.66
N SER A 45 -33.80 -16.01 11.16
CA SER A 45 -35.04 -15.27 10.95
C SER A 45 -34.99 -13.85 11.53
N VAL A 46 -34.33 -12.93 10.82
CA VAL A 46 -34.14 -11.52 11.21
C VAL A 46 -35.02 -10.63 10.34
N THR A 47 -35.83 -9.78 10.98
CA THR A 47 -36.58 -8.72 10.31
C THR A 47 -35.57 -7.76 9.65
N GLY A 48 -35.58 -7.62 8.31
CA GLY A 48 -34.69 -6.67 7.63
C GLY A 48 -33.82 -7.25 6.50
N TYR A 49 -34.18 -8.40 5.94
CA TYR A 49 -33.45 -9.04 4.82
C TYR A 49 -33.07 -8.11 3.66
N PHE A 50 -33.96 -7.14 3.37
CA PHE A 50 -33.68 -6.20 2.28
C PHE A 50 -32.43 -5.34 2.54
N ILE A 51 -32.26 -4.86 3.77
CA ILE A 51 -31.09 -4.03 4.14
C ILE A 51 -29.81 -4.85 4.08
N VAL A 52 -29.84 -6.09 4.60
CA VAL A 52 -28.70 -6.99 4.57
C VAL A 52 -28.34 -7.35 3.12
N GLY A 53 -29.32 -7.66 2.30
CA GLY A 53 -29.12 -7.95 0.87
C GLY A 53 -28.54 -6.74 0.12
N ALA A 54 -29.04 -5.54 0.36
CA ALA A 54 -28.52 -4.31 -0.23
C ALA A 54 -27.07 -4.04 0.20
N LEU A 55 -26.72 -4.28 1.46
CA LEU A 55 -25.36 -4.14 1.97
C LEU A 55 -24.41 -5.13 1.28
N ILE A 56 -24.79 -6.40 1.19
CA ILE A 56 -23.98 -7.43 0.48
C ILE A 56 -23.75 -7.01 -0.97
N ALA A 57 -24.82 -6.59 -1.67
CA ALA A 57 -24.73 -6.15 -3.05
C ALA A 57 -23.78 -4.96 -3.21
N ALA A 58 -23.92 -3.94 -2.36
CA ALA A 58 -23.04 -2.75 -2.40
C ALA A 58 -21.57 -3.09 -2.17
N LEU A 59 -21.28 -3.92 -1.16
CA LEU A 59 -19.92 -4.35 -0.85
C LEU A 59 -19.31 -5.22 -1.97
N SER A 60 -20.14 -6.10 -2.57
CA SER A 60 -19.71 -6.92 -3.70
C SER A 60 -19.38 -6.06 -4.94
N ILE A 61 -20.19 -5.04 -5.23
CA ILE A 61 -19.91 -4.08 -6.30
C ILE A 61 -18.61 -3.33 -6.00
N CYS A 62 -18.40 -2.86 -4.77
CA CYS A 62 -17.14 -2.21 -4.38
C CYS A 62 -15.93 -3.12 -4.63
N GLN A 63 -16.01 -4.39 -4.28
CA GLN A 63 -14.92 -5.35 -4.49
C GLN A 63 -14.59 -5.53 -5.98
N VAL A 64 -15.61 -5.64 -6.83
CA VAL A 64 -15.44 -5.81 -8.29
C VAL A 64 -14.88 -4.55 -8.94
N VAL A 65 -15.37 -3.37 -8.54
CA VAL A 65 -14.96 -2.09 -9.14
C VAL A 65 -13.55 -1.71 -8.70
N PHE A 66 -13.24 -1.79 -7.42
CA PHE A 66 -11.93 -1.35 -6.90
C PHE A 66 -10.85 -2.43 -6.96
N GLN A 67 -11.20 -3.70 -7.15
CA GLN A 67 -10.27 -4.83 -7.27
C GLN A 67 -9.15 -4.81 -6.21
N PHE A 68 -9.48 -4.56 -4.95
CA PHE A 68 -8.51 -4.38 -3.87
C PHE A 68 -7.52 -5.53 -3.73
N SER A 69 -7.97 -6.77 -3.94
CA SER A 69 -7.11 -7.96 -3.92
C SER A 69 -6.04 -7.92 -5.01
N ARG A 70 -6.43 -7.53 -6.24
CA ARG A 70 -5.49 -7.38 -7.36
C ARG A 70 -4.51 -6.24 -7.11
N ALA A 71 -5.00 -5.08 -6.67
CA ALA A 71 -4.15 -3.93 -6.34
C ALA A 71 -3.13 -4.29 -5.26
N SER A 72 -3.55 -5.02 -4.21
CA SER A 72 -2.66 -5.53 -3.17
C SER A 72 -1.58 -6.46 -3.72
N GLY A 73 -1.95 -7.38 -4.62
CA GLY A 73 -1.02 -8.32 -5.24
C GLY A 73 0.04 -7.64 -6.10
N VAL A 74 -0.38 -6.72 -6.96
CA VAL A 74 0.52 -5.94 -7.83
C VAL A 74 1.48 -5.10 -6.99
N ALA A 75 0.97 -4.34 -6.03
CA ALA A 75 1.81 -3.52 -5.16
C ALA A 75 2.78 -4.35 -4.31
N ALA A 76 2.36 -5.52 -3.83
CA ALA A 76 3.26 -6.43 -3.10
C ALA A 76 4.39 -6.96 -3.98
N GLU A 77 4.13 -7.23 -5.26
CA GLU A 77 5.15 -7.63 -6.20
C GLU A 77 6.16 -6.50 -6.46
N HIS A 78 5.67 -5.27 -6.69
CA HIS A 78 6.54 -4.10 -6.87
C HIS A 78 7.39 -3.81 -5.62
N ALA A 79 6.80 -3.89 -4.42
CA ALA A 79 7.55 -3.76 -3.18
C ALA A 79 8.69 -4.79 -3.07
N ARG A 80 8.50 -6.04 -3.52
CA ARG A 80 9.55 -7.05 -3.55
C ARG A 80 10.65 -6.73 -4.57
N LYS A 81 10.28 -6.25 -5.76
CA LYS A 81 11.24 -5.84 -6.79
C LYS A 81 12.12 -4.69 -6.31
N TYR A 82 11.54 -3.69 -5.64
CA TYR A 82 12.30 -2.61 -5.01
C TYR A 82 13.21 -3.13 -3.88
N LEU A 83 12.74 -4.07 -3.07
CA LEU A 83 13.56 -4.68 -2.03
C LEU A 83 14.76 -5.44 -2.62
N ALA A 84 14.56 -6.16 -3.72
CA ALA A 84 15.65 -6.82 -4.43
C ALA A 84 16.66 -5.80 -4.95
N LEU A 85 16.19 -4.68 -5.52
CA LEU A 85 17.06 -3.61 -5.99
C LEU A 85 17.85 -2.95 -4.84
N ILE A 86 17.25 -2.77 -3.66
CA ILE A 86 17.93 -2.30 -2.43
C ILE A 86 19.03 -3.29 -2.03
N THR A 87 18.77 -4.60 -2.13
CA THR A 87 19.73 -5.63 -1.77
C THR A 87 20.93 -5.67 -2.74
N ASP A 88 20.66 -5.47 -4.03
CA ASP A 88 21.68 -5.49 -5.09
C ASP A 88 22.44 -4.16 -5.17
N GLU A 89 21.95 -3.08 -4.55
CA GLU A 89 22.49 -1.72 -4.62
C GLU A 89 24.00 -1.64 -4.42
N PRO A 90 24.62 -2.29 -3.41
CA PRO A 90 26.06 -2.16 -3.19
C PRO A 90 26.92 -2.69 -4.33
N ALA A 91 26.39 -3.61 -5.15
CA ALA A 91 27.10 -4.22 -6.27
C ALA A 91 26.89 -3.48 -7.61
N LEU A 92 25.99 -2.49 -7.66
CA LEU A 92 25.61 -1.80 -8.89
C LEU A 92 26.31 -0.46 -9.03
N SER A 93 26.68 -0.10 -10.28
CA SER A 93 27.10 1.26 -10.63
C SER A 93 25.90 2.23 -10.54
N ASN A 94 26.20 3.55 -10.43
CA ASN A 94 25.12 4.56 -10.38
C ASN A 94 24.22 4.56 -11.62
N GLU A 95 24.78 4.30 -12.79
CA GLU A 95 24.05 4.26 -14.05
C GLU A 95 23.14 3.04 -14.13
N GLU A 96 23.63 1.88 -13.71
CA GLU A 96 22.84 0.64 -13.66
C GLU A 96 21.71 0.74 -12.61
N LEU A 97 22.01 1.28 -11.44
CA LEU A 97 21.02 1.47 -10.38
C LEU A 97 19.88 2.39 -10.85
N LEU A 98 20.23 3.53 -11.47
CA LEU A 98 19.24 4.46 -12.02
C LEU A 98 18.42 3.84 -13.15
N SER A 99 19.08 3.07 -14.04
CA SER A 99 18.39 2.39 -15.15
C SER A 99 17.38 1.36 -14.64
N ARG A 100 17.78 0.50 -13.69
CA ARG A 100 16.89 -0.49 -13.09
C ARG A 100 15.76 0.16 -12.30
N PHE A 101 16.04 1.22 -11.56
CA PHE A 101 15.03 1.98 -10.84
C PHE A 101 13.96 2.55 -11.79
N LYS A 102 14.36 3.20 -12.89
CA LYS A 102 13.42 3.74 -13.89
C LYS A 102 12.54 2.65 -14.51
N LEU A 103 13.13 1.50 -14.85
CA LEU A 103 12.38 0.36 -15.39
C LEU A 103 11.31 -0.15 -14.42
N LEU A 104 11.59 -0.15 -13.11
CA LEU A 104 10.61 -0.52 -12.10
C LEU A 104 9.53 0.55 -11.98
N GLN A 105 9.91 1.83 -11.96
CA GLN A 105 9.00 2.96 -11.81
C GLN A 105 7.98 3.06 -12.97
N ASP A 106 8.37 2.71 -14.19
CA ASP A 106 7.49 2.72 -15.37
C ASP A 106 6.33 1.70 -15.25
N SER A 107 6.46 0.71 -14.38
CA SER A 107 5.46 -0.34 -14.15
C SER A 107 4.81 -0.27 -12.76
N ASP A 108 5.06 0.79 -11.98
CA ASP A 108 4.53 0.95 -10.62
C ASP A 108 3.00 0.88 -10.58
N SER A 109 2.50 0.43 -9.43
CA SER A 109 1.09 0.57 -9.12
C SER A 109 0.74 2.07 -8.90
N GLU A 110 -0.52 2.40 -8.78
CA GLU A 110 -0.97 3.76 -8.45
C GLU A 110 -1.34 3.88 -6.96
N PRO A 111 -0.35 3.97 -6.04
CA PRO A 111 -0.63 4.07 -4.63
C PRO A 111 -1.37 5.35 -4.28
N TRP A 112 -2.24 5.28 -3.27
CA TRP A 112 -2.97 6.45 -2.82
C TRP A 112 -2.05 7.56 -2.32
N GLY A 113 -2.28 8.77 -2.81
CA GLY A 113 -1.47 9.95 -2.46
C GLY A 113 -1.38 10.25 -0.95
N SER A 114 -2.38 9.84 -0.19
CA SER A 114 -2.40 9.96 1.28
C SER A 114 -1.37 9.08 2.01
N LEU A 115 -0.78 8.09 1.34
CA LEU A 115 0.31 7.27 1.90
C LEU A 115 1.70 7.87 1.66
N LYS A 116 1.83 8.77 0.67
CA LYS A 116 3.12 9.37 0.28
C LYS A 116 3.88 10.03 1.44
N PRO A 117 3.25 10.86 2.30
CA PRO A 117 3.97 11.48 3.42
C PRO A 117 4.49 10.45 4.44
N ALA A 118 3.73 9.38 4.70
CA ALA A 118 4.16 8.33 5.61
C ALA A 118 5.33 7.50 5.04
N ALA A 119 5.27 7.15 3.75
CA ALA A 119 6.34 6.44 3.07
C ALA A 119 7.64 7.28 3.02
N HIS A 120 7.52 8.59 2.76
CA HIS A 120 8.66 9.51 2.79
C HIS A 120 9.32 9.57 4.17
N LYS A 121 8.52 9.73 5.23
CA LYS A 121 9.04 9.70 6.62
C LYS A 121 9.73 8.39 6.93
N ARG A 122 9.14 7.27 6.53
CA ARG A 122 9.72 5.95 6.77
C ARG A 122 11.06 5.77 6.07
N ALA A 123 11.16 6.19 4.80
CA ALA A 123 12.42 6.17 4.06
C ALA A 123 13.48 7.04 4.72
N SER A 124 13.11 8.25 5.19
CA SER A 124 14.02 9.15 5.91
C SER A 124 14.54 8.52 7.20
N VAL A 125 13.67 7.93 8.01
CA VAL A 125 14.06 7.25 9.26
C VAL A 125 15.02 6.09 9.00
N VAL A 126 14.73 5.25 8.00
CA VAL A 126 15.57 4.08 7.69
C VAL A 126 16.95 4.47 7.19
N LEU A 127 17.05 5.56 6.42
CA LEU A 127 18.30 6.06 5.90
C LEU A 127 19.03 7.04 6.86
N GLY A 128 18.49 7.26 8.06
CA GLY A 128 19.07 8.19 9.03
C GLY A 128 19.09 9.65 8.56
N ARG A 129 18.21 10.02 7.61
CA ARG A 129 18.11 11.40 7.10
C ARG A 129 17.24 12.24 8.04
N ILE A 130 17.63 13.50 8.24
CA ILE A 130 16.79 14.47 8.97
C ILE A 130 15.54 14.73 8.13
N ASP A 131 14.39 14.38 8.69
CA ASP A 131 13.11 14.63 8.04
C ASP A 131 12.56 16.00 8.46
N ASN A 132 12.67 16.98 7.58
CA ASN A 132 12.10 18.32 7.75
C ASN A 132 10.67 18.42 7.18
N SER A 133 10.03 17.31 6.81
CA SER A 133 8.68 17.33 6.29
C SER A 133 7.65 17.60 7.39
N ARG A 134 6.48 18.09 6.99
CA ARG A 134 5.37 18.35 7.93
C ARG A 134 4.97 17.10 8.72
N ALA A 135 4.42 17.30 9.91
CA ALA A 135 3.79 16.21 10.67
C ALA A 135 2.65 15.57 9.86
N LEU A 136 2.45 14.26 10.04
CA LEU A 136 1.35 13.55 9.42
C LEU A 136 0.01 14.08 9.96
N THR A 137 -0.95 14.27 9.08
CA THR A 137 -2.33 14.52 9.50
C THR A 137 -2.92 13.27 10.15
N SER A 138 -3.98 13.44 10.95
CA SER A 138 -4.65 12.29 11.60
C SER A 138 -5.09 11.22 10.59
N LYS A 139 -5.54 11.62 9.40
CA LYS A 139 -5.93 10.69 8.32
C LYS A 139 -4.72 9.92 7.78
N GLU A 140 -3.62 10.61 7.50
CA GLU A 140 -2.39 10.01 6.99
C GLU A 140 -1.78 9.05 8.02
N ALA A 141 -1.76 9.43 9.29
CA ALA A 141 -1.30 8.58 10.39
C ALA A 141 -2.17 7.32 10.55
N PHE A 142 -3.50 7.46 10.45
CA PHE A 142 -4.42 6.35 10.49
C PHE A 142 -4.21 5.38 9.31
N LEU A 143 -4.09 5.92 8.08
CA LEU A 143 -3.84 5.08 6.90
C LEU A 143 -2.47 4.41 6.94
N ALA A 144 -1.44 5.10 7.41
CA ALA A 144 -0.11 4.53 7.61
C ALA A 144 -0.14 3.37 8.63
N ARG A 145 -0.88 3.53 9.73
CA ARG A 145 -1.08 2.46 10.72
C ARG A 145 -1.82 1.26 10.13
N LEU A 146 -2.85 1.51 9.32
CA LEU A 146 -3.54 0.46 8.56
C LEU A 146 -2.65 -0.14 7.47
N GLY A 147 -1.74 0.62 6.89
CA GLY A 147 -0.70 0.16 5.97
C GLY A 147 0.42 -0.64 6.64
N GLY A 148 0.39 -0.78 7.97
CA GLY A 148 1.31 -1.63 8.74
C GLY A 148 2.67 -1.00 9.03
N ASP A 149 2.85 0.27 8.76
CA ASP A 149 4.14 0.95 8.97
C ASP A 149 3.90 2.43 9.36
N LEU A 150 3.67 2.66 10.66
CA LEU A 150 3.63 4.01 11.20
C LEU A 150 5.07 4.45 11.47
N PRO A 151 5.63 5.45 10.77
CA PRO A 151 6.92 6.01 11.11
C PRO A 151 6.79 6.74 12.45
N VAL A 152 7.48 6.24 13.46
CA VAL A 152 7.56 6.82 14.82
C VAL A 152 8.85 7.62 14.90
#